data_59230514af6dcc096a2c3cc444fd1738
#
_entry.id   59230514af6dcc096a2c3cc444fd1738
#
_cell.length_a   1.000
_cell.length_b   1.000
_cell.length_c   1.000
_cell.angle_alpha   90.00
_cell.angle_beta   90.00
_cell.angle_gamma   90.00
#
_symmetry.space_group_name_H-M   'P 1'
#
loop_
_entity.id
_entity.type
_entity.pdbx_description
1 polymer ?
#
loop_
_entity_poly.entity_id
_entity_poly.type
_entity_poly.pdbx_seq_one_letter_code
_entity_poly.pdbx_strand_id
1 'polypeptide(L)'
;RLEEGLYLYDTPGMLWPKIVNQNSGYRLAITSAIKDTAFDHEDIACFAAEYLIEAYPERLLERYKFDVMPQREIEVIEELGKKRGCVRSGGVVDFHKASEILINEIRDKTLGGLTFETPLMVEQEIVHFEEVEAKKVADREAKKKARGRGRKNKR
;
A
#
# COMPACT_ATOMS: atom_id res chain seq x y z
N ARG A 1 -22.98 23.03 -2.99
CA ARG A 1 -23.45 23.87 -1.89
C ARG A 1 -23.85 22.94 -0.76
N LEU A 2 -23.12 22.96 0.36
CA LEU A 2 -23.40 22.09 1.50
C LEU A 2 -24.39 22.81 2.46
N GLU A 3 -24.13 24.07 2.74
CA GLU A 3 -25.00 24.97 3.50
C GLU A 3 -24.84 26.40 2.98
N GLU A 4 -25.73 27.31 3.39
CA GLU A 4 -25.65 28.70 2.95
C GLU A 4 -24.35 29.33 3.49
N GLY A 5 -23.46 29.73 2.58
CA GLY A 5 -22.12 30.28 2.91
C GLY A 5 -20.97 29.30 3.01
N LEU A 6 -21.22 27.98 2.87
CA LEU A 6 -20.16 26.96 2.85
C LEU A 6 -19.88 26.52 1.40
N TYR A 7 -18.62 26.68 0.95
CA TYR A 7 -18.15 26.28 -0.37
C TYR A 7 -17.08 25.21 -0.23
N LEU A 8 -17.26 24.08 -0.91
CA LEU A 8 -16.25 23.07 -1.07
C LEU A 8 -15.51 23.34 -2.38
N TYR A 9 -14.20 23.55 -2.29
CA TYR A 9 -13.33 23.66 -3.44
C TYR A 9 -12.59 22.32 -3.62
N ASP A 10 -12.76 21.73 -4.78
CA ASP A 10 -11.94 20.59 -5.21
C ASP A 10 -10.67 21.11 -5.88
N THR A 11 -9.52 20.59 -5.48
CA THR A 11 -8.22 20.85 -6.10
C THR A 11 -7.74 19.57 -6.80
N PRO A 12 -8.28 19.24 -7.98
CA PRO A 12 -7.96 17.99 -8.64
C PRO A 12 -6.50 17.92 -9.04
N GLY A 13 -5.86 16.81 -8.65
CA GLY A 13 -4.57 16.40 -9.20
C GLY A 13 -3.34 17.18 -8.73
N MET A 14 -3.41 17.95 -7.65
CA MET A 14 -2.24 18.60 -7.04
C MET A 14 -1.49 17.62 -6.11
N LEU A 15 -1.12 16.48 -6.65
CA LEU A 15 -0.17 15.59 -5.99
C LEU A 15 1.26 16.00 -6.35
N TRP A 16 2.16 15.87 -5.39
CA TRP A 16 3.58 16.07 -5.63
C TRP A 16 4.04 15.18 -6.77
N PRO A 17 4.87 15.68 -7.70
CA PRO A 17 5.30 14.92 -8.88
C PRO A 17 6.11 13.67 -8.55
N LYS A 18 6.51 13.50 -7.29
CA LYS A 18 7.21 12.31 -6.80
C LYS A 18 6.79 11.98 -5.37
N ILE A 19 6.15 10.84 -5.21
CA ILE A 19 5.91 10.25 -3.89
C ILE A 19 7.23 9.61 -3.45
N VAL A 20 7.88 10.19 -2.46
CA VAL A 20 9.19 9.71 -1.97
C VAL A 20 9.01 8.45 -1.12
N ASN A 21 7.96 8.42 -0.30
CA ASN A 21 7.61 7.28 0.53
C ASN A 21 6.59 6.39 -0.19
N GLN A 22 7.00 5.17 -0.55
CA GLN A 22 6.15 4.21 -1.23
C GLN A 22 4.92 3.83 -0.40
N ASN A 23 5.04 3.73 0.92
CA ASN A 23 3.91 3.43 1.82
C ASN A 23 2.84 4.53 1.76
N SER A 24 3.24 5.80 1.71
CA SER A 24 2.29 6.91 1.49
C SER A 24 1.59 6.79 0.14
N GLY A 25 2.29 6.32 -0.89
CA GLY A 25 1.70 6.02 -2.20
C GLY A 25 0.61 4.95 -2.11
N TYR A 26 0.88 3.84 -1.44
CA TYR A 26 -0.11 2.78 -1.22
C TYR A 26 -1.32 3.28 -0.41
N ARG A 27 -1.13 4.06 0.64
CA ARG A 27 -2.23 4.66 1.43
C ARG A 27 -3.12 5.56 0.59
N LEU A 28 -2.52 6.40 -0.26
CA LEU A 28 -3.27 7.25 -1.19
C LEU A 28 -4.02 6.43 -2.25
N ALA A 29 -3.43 5.34 -2.72
CA ALA A 29 -4.09 4.43 -3.65
C ALA A 29 -5.25 3.68 -2.99
N ILE A 30 -5.08 3.14 -1.78
CA ILE A 30 -6.16 2.50 -1.02
C ILE A 30 -7.38 3.41 -0.89
N THR A 31 -7.15 4.69 -0.56
CA THR A 31 -8.22 5.68 -0.36
C THR A 31 -8.75 6.33 -1.64
N SER A 32 -8.31 5.88 -2.80
CA SER A 32 -8.63 6.48 -4.12
C SER A 32 -8.20 7.95 -4.27
N ALA A 33 -7.28 8.43 -3.46
CA ALA A 33 -6.74 9.78 -3.57
C ALA A 33 -5.82 9.96 -4.79
N ILE A 34 -5.30 8.86 -5.33
CA ILE A 34 -4.57 8.80 -6.60
C ILE A 34 -5.22 7.77 -7.53
N LYS A 35 -4.95 7.89 -8.84
CA LYS A 35 -5.50 6.96 -9.84
C LYS A 35 -4.99 5.54 -9.60
N ASP A 36 -5.86 4.56 -9.75
CA ASP A 36 -5.54 3.13 -9.60
C ASP A 36 -4.44 2.64 -10.56
N THR A 37 -4.22 3.34 -11.67
CA THR A 37 -3.14 3.03 -12.63
C THR A 37 -1.72 3.35 -12.14
N ALA A 38 -1.59 3.97 -10.97
CA ALA A 38 -0.28 4.33 -10.41
C ALA A 38 0.44 3.15 -9.72
N PHE A 39 -0.32 2.14 -9.30
CA PHE A 39 0.17 0.95 -8.61
C PHE A 39 -0.59 -0.29 -9.06
N ASP A 40 0.00 -1.45 -8.86
CA ASP A 40 -0.68 -2.73 -9.06
C ASP A 40 -1.72 -2.96 -7.94
N HIS A 41 -2.93 -3.40 -8.31
CA HIS A 41 -3.99 -3.68 -7.34
C HIS A 41 -3.61 -4.77 -6.33
N GLU A 42 -2.84 -5.74 -6.75
CA GLU A 42 -2.39 -6.84 -5.89
C GLU A 42 -1.41 -6.32 -4.84
N ASP A 43 -0.48 -5.43 -5.22
CA ASP A 43 0.45 -4.79 -4.29
C ASP A 43 -0.28 -3.91 -3.27
N ILE A 44 -1.27 -3.13 -3.73
CA ILE A 44 -2.10 -2.28 -2.85
C ILE A 44 -2.87 -3.16 -1.85
N ALA A 45 -3.45 -4.26 -2.32
CA ALA A 45 -4.23 -5.17 -1.49
C ALA A 45 -3.34 -5.90 -0.47
N CYS A 46 -2.14 -6.34 -0.86
CA CYS A 46 -1.17 -6.93 0.06
C CYS A 46 -0.77 -5.95 1.15
N PHE A 47 -0.41 -4.73 0.79
CA PHE A 47 -0.09 -3.68 1.77
C PHE A 47 -1.26 -3.40 2.73
N ALA A 48 -2.49 -3.32 2.20
CA ALA A 48 -3.67 -3.13 3.02
C ALA A 48 -3.93 -4.31 3.95
N ALA A 49 -3.80 -5.56 3.46
CA ALA A 49 -4.01 -6.77 4.23
C ALA A 49 -2.98 -6.91 5.37
N GLU A 50 -1.70 -6.63 5.11
CA GLU A 50 -0.65 -6.62 6.12
C GLU A 50 -0.99 -5.66 7.26
N TYR A 51 -1.38 -4.43 6.92
CA TYR A 51 -1.78 -3.44 7.91
C TYR A 51 -3.04 -3.86 8.69
N LEU A 52 -4.03 -4.44 8.02
CA LEU A 52 -5.27 -4.88 8.64
C LEU A 52 -5.06 -6.05 9.61
N ILE A 53 -4.14 -6.96 9.33
CA ILE A 53 -3.77 -8.06 10.25
C ILE A 53 -3.30 -7.50 11.60
N GLU A 54 -2.49 -6.45 11.58
CA GLU A 54 -1.92 -5.86 12.79
C GLU A 54 -2.87 -4.90 13.50
N ALA A 55 -3.50 -4.01 12.74
CA ALA A 55 -4.26 -2.89 13.30
C ALA A 55 -5.75 -3.18 13.52
N TYR A 56 -6.33 -4.09 12.73
CA TYR A 56 -7.78 -4.34 12.72
C TYR A 56 -8.13 -5.83 12.52
N PRO A 57 -7.50 -6.79 13.23
CA PRO A 57 -7.74 -8.22 13.04
C PRO A 57 -9.21 -8.60 13.25
N GLU A 58 -9.89 -7.97 14.21
CA GLU A 58 -11.31 -8.26 14.50
C GLU A 58 -12.22 -7.90 13.31
N ARG A 59 -11.89 -6.84 12.56
CA ARG A 59 -12.65 -6.42 11.38
C ARG A 59 -12.57 -7.46 10.28
N LEU A 60 -11.39 -8.05 10.06
CA LEU A 60 -11.18 -9.13 9.10
C LEU A 60 -11.96 -10.39 9.52
N LEU A 61 -11.83 -10.79 10.78
CA LEU A 61 -12.56 -11.95 11.32
C LEU A 61 -14.07 -11.78 11.23
N GLU A 62 -14.59 -10.63 11.64
CA GLU A 62 -16.02 -10.34 11.60
C GLU A 62 -16.56 -10.34 10.18
N ARG A 63 -15.84 -9.72 9.24
CA ARG A 63 -16.29 -9.56 7.86
C ARG A 63 -16.20 -10.83 7.04
N TYR A 64 -15.07 -11.52 7.11
CA TYR A 64 -14.79 -12.67 6.24
C TYR A 64 -15.05 -14.02 6.90
N LYS A 65 -15.32 -14.03 8.22
CA LYS A 65 -15.59 -15.26 8.98
C LYS A 65 -14.46 -16.29 8.79
N PHE A 66 -13.21 -15.82 8.93
CA PHE A 66 -12.07 -16.73 8.89
C PHE A 66 -12.12 -17.69 10.07
N ASP A 67 -11.85 -18.97 9.82
CA ASP A 67 -11.81 -19.99 10.86
C ASP A 67 -10.58 -19.81 11.78
N VAL A 68 -9.48 -19.39 11.19
CA VAL A 68 -8.22 -18.98 11.86
C VAL A 68 -7.76 -17.69 11.22
N MET A 69 -7.24 -16.76 12.05
CA MET A 69 -6.70 -15.50 11.54
C MET A 69 -5.48 -15.77 10.67
N PRO A 70 -5.49 -15.38 9.39
CA PRO A 70 -4.32 -15.46 8.54
C PRO A 70 -3.14 -14.65 9.11
N GLN A 71 -1.93 -15.16 8.94
CA GLN A 71 -0.72 -14.53 9.47
C GLN A 71 0.00 -13.67 8.43
N ARG A 72 -0.31 -13.88 7.15
CA ARG A 72 0.30 -13.15 6.03
C ARG A 72 -0.77 -12.53 5.13
N GLU A 73 -0.42 -11.44 4.52
CA GLU A 73 -1.25 -10.67 3.60
C GLU A 73 -1.81 -11.52 2.45
N ILE A 74 -0.97 -12.39 1.88
CA ILE A 74 -1.36 -13.30 0.80
C ILE A 74 -2.45 -14.27 1.26
N GLU A 75 -2.32 -14.81 2.46
CA GLU A 75 -3.31 -15.73 3.04
C GLU A 75 -4.67 -15.04 3.27
N VAL A 76 -4.66 -13.76 3.66
CA VAL A 76 -5.90 -12.96 3.79
C VAL A 76 -6.61 -12.89 2.45
N ILE A 77 -5.89 -12.55 1.38
CA ILE A 77 -6.48 -12.38 0.04
C ILE A 77 -6.95 -13.73 -0.51
N GLU A 78 -6.19 -14.81 -0.30
CA GLU A 78 -6.58 -16.16 -0.72
C GLU A 78 -7.85 -16.65 0.02
N GLU A 79 -7.89 -16.52 1.34
CA GLU A 79 -9.05 -16.94 2.12
C GLU A 79 -10.28 -16.08 1.80
N LEU A 80 -10.11 -14.76 1.65
CA LEU A 80 -11.15 -13.87 1.15
C LEU A 80 -11.66 -14.35 -0.21
N GLY A 81 -10.75 -14.62 -1.13
CA GLY A 81 -11.08 -15.10 -2.47
C GLY A 81 -11.91 -16.40 -2.45
N LYS A 82 -11.55 -17.36 -1.61
CA LYS A 82 -12.31 -18.59 -1.39
C LYS A 82 -13.72 -18.29 -0.84
N LYS A 83 -13.80 -17.48 0.21
CA LYS A 83 -15.08 -17.11 0.85
C LYS A 83 -16.00 -16.29 -0.08
N ARG A 84 -15.45 -15.54 -1.04
CA ARG A 84 -16.18 -14.73 -2.03
C ARG A 84 -16.42 -15.43 -3.36
N GLY A 85 -15.98 -16.67 -3.49
CA GLY A 85 -16.14 -17.43 -4.73
C GLY A 85 -15.27 -16.93 -5.89
N CYS A 86 -14.19 -16.23 -5.60
CA CYS A 86 -13.19 -15.81 -6.58
C CYS A 86 -12.26 -16.98 -6.91
N VAL A 87 -12.81 -18.08 -7.39
CA VAL A 87 -12.07 -19.30 -7.67
C VAL A 87 -12.21 -19.63 -9.15
N ARG A 88 -11.07 -19.85 -9.82
CA ARG A 88 -11.01 -20.27 -11.23
C ARG A 88 -11.19 -21.79 -11.34
N SER A 89 -11.37 -22.26 -12.56
CA SER A 89 -11.35 -23.69 -12.87
C SER A 89 -10.08 -24.34 -12.32
N GLY A 90 -10.23 -25.45 -11.57
CA GLY A 90 -9.11 -26.10 -10.87
C GLY A 90 -8.89 -25.67 -9.43
N GLY A 91 -9.77 -24.84 -8.84
CA GLY A 91 -9.71 -24.48 -7.42
C GLY A 91 -8.69 -23.38 -7.06
N VAL A 92 -8.06 -22.77 -8.06
CA VAL A 92 -7.08 -21.69 -7.87
C VAL A 92 -7.81 -20.36 -7.64
N VAL A 93 -7.42 -19.64 -6.60
CA VAL A 93 -8.00 -18.33 -6.30
C VAL A 93 -7.61 -17.32 -7.39
N ASP A 94 -8.58 -16.57 -7.87
CA ASP A 94 -8.35 -15.38 -8.69
C ASP A 94 -7.89 -14.24 -7.79
N PHE A 95 -6.56 -14.17 -7.62
CA PHE A 95 -5.93 -13.24 -6.69
C PHE A 95 -6.23 -11.77 -7.02
N HIS A 96 -6.22 -11.45 -8.32
CA HIS A 96 -6.55 -10.10 -8.77
C HIS A 96 -7.97 -9.68 -8.36
N LYS A 97 -8.96 -10.55 -8.66
CA LYS A 97 -10.35 -10.29 -8.29
C LYS A 97 -10.57 -10.24 -6.78
N ALA A 98 -9.87 -11.08 -6.02
CA ALA A 98 -9.92 -11.04 -4.56
C ALA A 98 -9.33 -9.74 -4.01
N SER A 99 -8.23 -9.27 -4.59
CA SER A 99 -7.59 -7.99 -4.27
C SER A 99 -8.51 -6.79 -4.54
N GLU A 100 -9.16 -6.78 -5.70
CA GLU A 100 -10.17 -5.75 -6.02
C GLU A 100 -11.31 -5.70 -5.00
N ILE A 101 -11.81 -6.87 -4.57
CA ILE A 101 -12.86 -6.95 -3.55
C ILE A 101 -12.39 -6.32 -2.24
N LEU A 102 -11.19 -6.67 -1.76
CA LEU A 102 -10.65 -6.11 -0.52
C LEU A 102 -10.56 -4.59 -0.59
N ILE A 103 -9.96 -4.06 -1.67
CA ILE A 103 -9.80 -2.62 -1.86
C ILE A 103 -11.16 -1.91 -1.90
N ASN A 104 -12.12 -2.45 -2.63
CA ASN A 104 -13.46 -1.86 -2.73
C ASN A 104 -14.18 -1.90 -1.38
N GLU A 105 -14.12 -2.99 -0.63
CA GLU A 105 -14.74 -3.09 0.70
C GLU A 105 -14.11 -2.14 1.72
N ILE A 106 -12.83 -1.81 1.58
CA ILE A 106 -12.17 -0.75 2.36
C ILE A 106 -12.76 0.63 1.99
N ARG A 107 -12.83 0.93 0.70
CA ARG A 107 -13.32 2.21 0.16
C ARG A 107 -14.78 2.45 0.50
N ASP A 108 -15.60 1.44 0.40
CA ASP A 108 -17.03 1.47 0.70
C ASP A 108 -17.34 1.44 2.21
N LYS A 109 -16.31 1.42 3.05
CA LYS A 109 -16.42 1.31 4.51
C LYS A 109 -17.15 0.05 4.99
N THR A 110 -17.18 -0.99 4.19
CA THR A 110 -17.78 -2.29 4.57
C THR A 110 -17.04 -2.93 5.75
N LEU A 111 -15.73 -2.67 5.88
CA LEU A 111 -14.90 -3.03 7.04
C LEU A 111 -15.01 -2.00 8.19
N GLY A 112 -15.88 -1.00 8.09
CA GLY A 112 -15.99 0.10 9.03
C GLY A 112 -15.01 1.23 8.75
N GLY A 113 -14.91 2.19 9.68
CA GLY A 113 -13.93 3.28 9.59
C GLY A 113 -12.52 2.76 9.87
N LEU A 114 -11.60 3.00 8.94
CA LEU A 114 -10.21 2.57 9.01
C LEU A 114 -9.28 3.77 8.88
N THR A 115 -8.19 3.73 9.62
CA THR A 115 -7.07 4.68 9.51
C THR A 115 -5.84 3.89 9.14
N PHE A 116 -5.15 4.25 8.05
CA PHE A 116 -3.98 3.55 7.53
C PHE A 116 -2.65 4.18 7.95
N GLU A 117 -2.69 5.21 8.76
CA GLU A 117 -1.48 5.83 9.32
C GLU A 117 -1.77 6.51 10.66
N THR A 118 -0.76 6.60 11.49
CA THR A 118 -0.75 7.40 12.70
C THR A 118 0.40 8.42 12.65
N PRO A 119 0.36 9.53 13.39
CA PRO A 119 1.46 10.48 13.43
C PRO A 119 2.80 9.81 13.77
N LEU A 120 2.80 8.90 14.75
CA LEU A 120 4.00 8.18 15.16
C LEU A 120 4.58 7.30 14.04
N MET A 121 3.73 6.60 13.29
CA MET A 121 4.17 5.79 12.14
C MET A 121 4.83 6.67 11.07
N VAL A 122 4.23 7.82 10.78
CA VAL A 122 4.77 8.75 9.78
C VAL A 122 6.14 9.26 10.20
N GLU A 123 6.31 9.65 11.47
CA GLU A 123 7.61 10.08 12.01
C GLU A 123 8.66 8.99 11.90
N GLN A 124 8.34 7.77 12.26
CA GLN A 124 9.26 6.61 12.16
C GLN A 124 9.62 6.30 10.71
N GLU A 125 8.65 6.35 9.81
CA GLU A 125 8.89 6.13 8.38
C GLU A 125 9.81 7.20 7.77
N ILE A 126 9.62 8.48 8.12
CA ILE A 126 10.48 9.57 7.63
C ILE A 126 11.94 9.29 8.02
N VAL A 127 12.20 8.98 9.27
CA VAL A 127 13.55 8.67 9.75
C VAL A 127 14.16 7.49 8.98
N HIS A 128 13.38 6.41 8.83
CA HIS A 128 13.84 5.23 8.11
C HIS A 128 14.16 5.53 6.63
N PHE A 129 13.31 6.30 5.96
CA PHE A 129 13.55 6.68 4.55
C PHE A 129 14.77 7.57 4.37
N GLU A 130 15.00 8.52 5.27
CA GLU A 130 16.20 9.35 5.25
C GLU A 130 17.48 8.51 5.38
N GLU A 131 17.48 7.52 6.28
CA GLU A 131 18.62 6.59 6.43
C GLU A 131 18.84 5.73 5.17
N VAL A 132 17.78 5.22 4.56
CA VAL A 132 17.85 4.41 3.34
C VAL A 132 18.37 5.24 2.16
N GLU A 133 17.88 6.46 2.00
CA GLU A 133 18.35 7.36 0.94
C GLU A 133 19.81 7.78 1.16
N ALA A 134 20.22 8.07 2.39
CA ALA A 134 21.61 8.36 2.72
C ALA A 134 22.54 7.18 2.36
N LYS A 135 22.14 5.95 2.68
CA LYS A 135 22.88 4.73 2.27
C LYS A 135 22.98 4.59 0.76
N LYS A 136 21.87 4.78 0.03
CA LYS A 136 21.89 4.73 -1.45
C LYS A 136 22.81 5.77 -2.08
N VAL A 137 22.84 6.98 -1.53
CA VAL A 137 23.76 8.05 -2.00
C VAL A 137 25.21 7.64 -1.75
N ALA A 138 25.54 7.17 -0.54
CA ALA A 138 26.88 6.71 -0.18
C ALA A 138 27.36 5.57 -1.09
N ASP A 139 26.51 4.58 -1.36
CA ASP A 139 26.82 3.46 -2.26
C ASP A 139 27.06 3.91 -3.70
N ARG A 140 26.25 4.86 -4.20
CA ARG A 140 26.45 5.44 -5.54
C ARG A 140 27.78 6.17 -5.65
N GLU A 141 28.16 6.93 -4.63
CA GLU A 141 29.45 7.64 -4.59
C GLU A 141 30.62 6.66 -4.51
N ALA A 142 30.53 5.64 -3.67
CA ALA A 142 31.55 4.59 -3.58
C ALA A 142 31.75 3.88 -4.92
N LYS A 143 30.67 3.51 -5.62
CA LYS A 143 30.72 2.92 -6.96
C LYS A 143 31.32 3.84 -8.00
N LYS A 144 31.02 5.15 -7.95
CA LYS A 144 31.65 6.16 -8.83
C LYS A 144 33.15 6.28 -8.58
N LYS A 145 33.58 6.34 -7.32
CA LYS A 145 35.02 6.40 -6.94
C LYS A 145 35.77 5.15 -7.38
N ALA A 146 35.20 3.96 -7.22
CA ALA A 146 35.80 2.70 -7.66
C ALA A 146 35.97 2.63 -9.19
N ARG A 147 34.95 3.05 -9.95
CA ARG A 147 35.03 3.13 -11.43
C ARG A 147 36.06 4.17 -11.93
N GLY A 148 36.19 5.28 -11.23
CA GLY A 148 37.17 6.32 -11.55
C GLY A 148 38.64 5.86 -11.33
N ARG A 149 38.90 5.07 -10.28
CA ARG A 149 40.20 4.47 -10.01
C ARG A 149 40.62 3.42 -11.05
N GLY A 150 39.67 2.59 -11.49
CA GLY A 150 39.95 1.58 -12.53
C GLY A 150 40.28 2.14 -13.92
N ARG A 151 39.84 3.35 -14.23
CA ARG A 151 40.18 4.06 -15.48
C ARG A 151 41.56 4.69 -15.46
N LYS A 152 42.08 5.14 -14.30
CA LYS A 152 43.43 5.71 -14.18
C LYS A 152 44.55 4.66 -14.23
N ASN A 153 44.28 3.42 -13.88
CA ASN A 153 45.28 2.33 -13.91
C ASN A 153 45.39 1.62 -15.28
N LYS A 154 44.63 2.04 -16.29
CA LYS A 154 44.68 1.48 -17.66
C LYS A 154 45.31 2.45 -18.69
N ARG A 155 45.97 3.47 -18.24
CA ARG A 155 46.86 4.37 -19.03
C ARG A 155 48.27 4.25 -18.49
#